data_124b84ee6209bead11ab9c7a46b4e49c
#
_entry.id   124b84ee6209bead11ab9c7a46b4e49c
#
_cell.length_a   1.000
_cell.length_b   1.000
_cell.length_c   1.000
_cell.angle_alpha   90.00
_cell.angle_beta   90.00
_cell.angle_gamma   90.00
#
_symmetry.space_group_name_H-M   'P 1'
#
loop_
_entity.id
_entity.type
_entity.pdbx_description
1 polymer ?
#
loop_
_entity_poly.entity_id
_entity_poly.type
_entity_poly.pdbx_seq_one_letter_code
_entity_poly.pdbx_strand_id
1 'polypeptide(L)'
;MYLEAFLDYLKLERNYSAHTILAYNADIQTFFNFLQEEYQIDNPKLVEYVFIRAYVVHLSTRELSHRSINRKIASIKAYFKFLQKVGKIQISPLLKHKSLKIKKEIQIPFSPSEVNQVIENLSKSDAFEGKRDYVIISIFYALGIRRSELINIKISDIDFSSHVIKVLGKRNKERLIPMIKWLEGLIEEYISLRARTWGSNHSPYLLLTNKGDKLYETFVYRVIIRYFSEVSQKTKISPHILRHTFATHLLNNGADLNAVKELLGHSSLAATQVYTHSSIAELGKVYKNAHPRNLKN
;
A
#
# COMPACT_ATOMS: atom_id res chain seq x y z
N MET A 1 31.84 -7.39 -7.47
CA MET A 1 30.38 -7.64 -7.51
C MET A 1 29.71 -6.54 -8.34
N TYR A 2 28.72 -6.87 -9.20
CA TYR A 2 28.03 -5.89 -10.07
C TYR A 2 26.77 -5.30 -9.38
N LEU A 3 26.81 -5.16 -8.05
CA LEU A 3 25.63 -4.77 -7.28
C LEU A 3 25.23 -3.32 -7.55
N GLU A 4 26.20 -2.39 -7.55
CA GLU A 4 25.92 -0.98 -7.83
C GLU A 4 25.25 -0.78 -9.19
N ALA A 5 25.80 -1.37 -10.24
CA ALA A 5 25.20 -1.30 -11.57
C ALA A 5 23.79 -1.89 -11.63
N PHE A 6 23.50 -2.92 -10.83
CA PHE A 6 22.16 -3.46 -10.70
C PHE A 6 21.21 -2.50 -9.96
N LEU A 7 21.67 -1.86 -8.89
CA LEU A 7 20.85 -0.89 -8.16
C LEU A 7 20.53 0.35 -9.02
N ASP A 8 21.52 0.81 -9.82
CA ASP A 8 21.31 1.87 -10.79
C ASP A 8 20.32 1.46 -11.89
N TYR A 9 20.41 0.24 -12.41
CA TYR A 9 19.42 -0.33 -13.33
C TYR A 9 18.01 -0.32 -12.72
N LEU A 10 17.86 -0.72 -11.45
CA LEU A 10 16.55 -0.69 -10.78
C LEU A 10 16.03 0.74 -10.62
N LYS A 11 16.91 1.69 -10.32
CA LYS A 11 16.56 3.09 -10.11
C LYS A 11 16.21 3.79 -11.43
N LEU A 12 17.09 3.71 -12.41
CA LEU A 12 17.04 4.52 -13.63
C LEU A 12 16.19 3.89 -14.74
N GLU A 13 16.31 2.57 -14.97
CA GLU A 13 15.56 1.90 -16.03
C GLU A 13 14.21 1.32 -15.53
N ARG A 14 14.18 0.81 -14.30
CA ARG A 14 12.97 0.15 -13.76
C ARG A 14 12.08 1.08 -12.92
N ASN A 15 12.56 2.28 -12.60
CA ASN A 15 11.86 3.27 -11.78
C ASN A 15 11.32 2.66 -10.46
N TYR A 16 12.16 1.86 -9.77
CA TYR A 16 11.80 1.29 -8.49
C TYR A 16 11.91 2.32 -7.38
N SER A 17 11.04 2.22 -6.36
CA SER A 17 11.09 3.11 -5.19
C SER A 17 12.38 2.90 -4.38
N ALA A 18 12.85 3.95 -3.69
CA ALA A 18 14.02 3.88 -2.81
C ALA A 18 13.93 2.73 -1.79
N HIS A 19 12.76 2.50 -1.17
CA HIS A 19 12.53 1.38 -0.27
C HIS A 19 12.71 0.00 -0.94
N THR A 20 12.28 -0.13 -2.19
CA THR A 20 12.47 -1.38 -2.94
C THR A 20 13.94 -1.60 -3.24
N ILE A 21 14.67 -0.56 -3.65
CA ILE A 21 16.11 -0.64 -3.94
C ILE A 21 16.89 -1.02 -2.69
N LEU A 22 16.60 -0.39 -1.55
CA LEU A 22 17.22 -0.73 -0.26
C LEU A 22 16.96 -2.20 0.14
N ALA A 23 15.73 -2.69 -0.05
CA ALA A 23 15.40 -4.08 0.25
C ALA A 23 16.16 -5.07 -0.66
N TYR A 24 16.27 -4.77 -1.96
CA TYR A 24 17.04 -5.58 -2.90
C TYR A 24 18.51 -5.58 -2.57
N ASN A 25 19.09 -4.41 -2.26
CA ASN A 25 20.47 -4.30 -1.82
C ASN A 25 20.75 -5.18 -0.59
N ALA A 26 19.96 -5.01 0.46
CA ALA A 26 20.11 -5.78 1.69
C ALA A 26 19.97 -7.30 1.47
N ASP A 27 19.01 -7.72 0.64
CA ASP A 27 18.79 -9.15 0.35
C ASP A 27 19.96 -9.76 -0.40
N ILE A 28 20.54 -9.05 -1.40
CA ILE A 28 21.66 -9.52 -2.19
C ILE A 28 22.94 -9.53 -1.35
N GLN A 29 23.21 -8.49 -0.57
CA GLN A 29 24.35 -8.45 0.33
C GLN A 29 24.29 -9.60 1.35
N THR A 30 23.14 -9.82 1.97
CA THR A 30 22.95 -10.93 2.93
C THR A 30 23.23 -12.29 2.28
N PHE A 31 22.84 -12.47 1.02
CA PHE A 31 23.10 -13.70 0.27
C PHE A 31 24.59 -13.90 0.00
N PHE A 32 25.29 -12.86 -0.48
CA PHE A 32 26.73 -13.00 -0.77
C PHE A 32 27.57 -13.09 0.52
N ASN A 33 27.18 -12.45 1.60
CA ASN A 33 27.81 -12.67 2.91
C ASN A 33 27.71 -14.14 3.33
N PHE A 34 26.53 -14.74 3.22
CA PHE A 34 26.33 -16.17 3.49
C PHE A 34 27.23 -17.05 2.59
N LEU A 35 27.34 -16.74 1.30
CA LEU A 35 28.20 -17.51 0.40
C LEU A 35 29.68 -17.36 0.74
N GLN A 36 30.11 -16.16 1.16
CA GLN A 36 31.49 -15.91 1.57
C GLN A 36 31.83 -16.63 2.86
N GLU A 37 30.93 -16.60 3.85
CA GLU A 37 31.14 -17.24 5.15
C GLU A 37 31.18 -18.76 5.08
N GLU A 38 30.25 -19.37 4.33
CA GLU A 38 30.07 -20.82 4.31
C GLU A 38 30.85 -21.53 3.18
N TYR A 39 31.12 -20.83 2.08
CA TYR A 39 31.65 -21.45 0.85
C TYR A 39 32.83 -20.68 0.24
N GLN A 40 33.25 -19.57 0.82
CA GLN A 40 34.31 -18.69 0.30
C GLN A 40 34.06 -18.20 -1.14
N ILE A 41 32.78 -18.01 -1.51
CA ILE A 41 32.36 -17.55 -2.83
C ILE A 41 31.91 -16.09 -2.76
N ASP A 42 32.60 -15.23 -3.54
CA ASP A 42 32.26 -13.81 -3.73
C ASP A 42 31.90 -13.47 -5.19
N ASN A 43 32.27 -14.36 -6.13
CA ASN A 43 32.05 -14.16 -7.55
C ASN A 43 30.69 -14.75 -8.00
N PRO A 44 29.77 -13.91 -8.53
CA PRO A 44 28.47 -14.37 -9.01
C PRO A 44 28.53 -15.46 -10.09
N LYS A 45 29.63 -15.54 -10.85
CA LYS A 45 29.82 -16.56 -11.90
C LYS A 45 29.96 -17.98 -11.35
N LEU A 46 30.42 -18.10 -10.10
CA LEU A 46 30.63 -19.39 -9.42
C LEU A 46 29.38 -19.88 -8.70
N VAL A 47 28.32 -19.07 -8.69
CA VAL A 47 27.09 -19.43 -7.97
C VAL A 47 26.28 -20.44 -8.76
N GLU A 48 26.12 -21.63 -8.20
CA GLU A 48 25.29 -22.70 -8.72
C GLU A 48 23.96 -22.84 -7.94
N TYR A 49 23.04 -23.62 -8.49
CA TYR A 49 21.72 -23.84 -7.84
C TYR A 49 21.81 -24.50 -6.46
N VAL A 50 22.86 -25.31 -6.22
CA VAL A 50 23.09 -25.93 -4.91
C VAL A 50 23.25 -24.88 -3.81
N PHE A 51 23.93 -23.79 -4.07
CA PHE A 51 24.11 -22.69 -3.10
C PHE A 51 22.82 -21.91 -2.86
N ILE A 52 21.96 -21.76 -3.87
CA ILE A 52 20.63 -21.19 -3.70
C ILE A 52 19.78 -22.06 -2.76
N ARG A 53 19.84 -23.38 -2.91
CA ARG A 53 19.16 -24.34 -2.01
C ARG A 53 19.70 -24.25 -0.59
N ALA A 54 21.02 -24.24 -0.43
CA ALA A 54 21.65 -24.09 0.87
C ALA A 54 21.23 -22.80 1.58
N TYR A 55 21.16 -21.69 0.84
CA TYR A 55 20.67 -20.43 1.39
C TYR A 55 19.19 -20.48 1.80
N VAL A 56 18.32 -21.13 1.01
CA VAL A 56 16.92 -21.35 1.40
C VAL A 56 16.82 -22.14 2.69
N VAL A 57 17.61 -23.21 2.86
CA VAL A 57 17.67 -24.00 4.10
C VAL A 57 18.16 -23.15 5.25
N HIS A 58 19.25 -22.40 5.08
CA HIS A 58 19.78 -21.48 6.07
C HIS A 58 18.75 -20.42 6.53
N LEU A 59 17.95 -19.87 5.62
CA LEU A 59 16.88 -18.94 5.98
C LEU A 59 15.72 -19.66 6.72
N SER A 60 15.43 -20.92 6.36
CA SER A 60 14.42 -21.73 7.05
C SER A 60 14.83 -22.13 8.46
N THR A 61 16.09 -22.46 8.72
CA THR A 61 16.59 -22.75 10.07
C THR A 61 16.58 -21.54 11.00
N ARG A 62 16.58 -20.33 10.41
CA ARG A 62 16.37 -19.05 11.13
C ARG A 62 14.89 -18.69 11.29
N GLU A 63 13.98 -19.63 11.09
CA GLU A 63 12.53 -19.50 11.27
C GLU A 63 11.87 -18.39 10.42
N LEU A 64 12.48 -17.99 9.31
CA LEU A 64 11.86 -17.03 8.40
C LEU A 64 10.64 -17.66 7.72
N SER A 65 9.56 -16.89 7.63
CA SER A 65 8.36 -17.34 6.92
C SER A 65 8.66 -17.62 5.43
N HIS A 66 7.97 -18.61 4.84
CA HIS A 66 8.09 -18.91 3.39
C HIS A 66 7.87 -17.69 2.50
N ARG A 67 7.00 -16.75 2.90
CA ARG A 67 6.79 -15.49 2.18
C ARG A 67 8.05 -14.62 2.21
N SER A 68 8.71 -14.51 3.35
CA SER A 68 9.96 -13.75 3.50
C SER A 68 11.10 -14.37 2.71
N ILE A 69 11.23 -15.71 2.75
CA ILE A 69 12.22 -16.44 1.97
C ILE A 69 11.99 -16.23 0.47
N ASN A 70 10.76 -16.43 -0.01
CA ASN A 70 10.43 -16.23 -1.43
C ASN A 70 10.70 -14.79 -1.89
N ARG A 71 10.45 -13.77 -1.03
CA ARG A 71 10.77 -12.38 -1.34
C ARG A 71 12.27 -12.17 -1.51
N LYS A 72 13.08 -12.70 -0.58
CA LYS A 72 14.55 -12.62 -0.67
C LYS A 72 15.08 -13.32 -1.92
N ILE A 73 14.59 -14.50 -2.22
CA ILE A 73 14.97 -15.24 -3.43
C ILE A 73 14.52 -14.51 -4.70
N ALA A 74 13.40 -13.78 -4.68
CA ALA A 74 12.98 -12.96 -5.82
C ALA A 74 13.95 -11.80 -6.11
N SER A 75 14.52 -11.17 -5.07
CA SER A 75 15.57 -10.16 -5.21
C SER A 75 16.84 -10.74 -5.85
N ILE A 76 17.29 -11.91 -5.39
CA ILE A 76 18.45 -12.62 -5.93
C ILE A 76 18.17 -13.05 -7.38
N LYS A 77 16.98 -13.58 -7.68
CA LYS A 77 16.58 -13.95 -9.04
C LYS A 77 16.62 -12.75 -10.00
N ALA A 78 16.16 -11.59 -9.55
CA ALA A 78 16.21 -10.37 -10.36
C ALA A 78 17.66 -9.92 -10.63
N TYR A 79 18.55 -10.04 -9.64
CA TYR A 79 19.98 -9.76 -9.80
C TYR A 79 20.64 -10.68 -10.82
N PHE A 80 20.46 -11.99 -10.73
CA PHE A 80 21.02 -12.93 -11.70
C PHE A 80 20.42 -12.76 -13.10
N LYS A 81 19.13 -12.38 -13.20
CA LYS A 81 18.52 -12.02 -14.49
C LYS A 81 19.17 -10.76 -15.10
N PHE A 82 19.50 -9.77 -14.28
CA PHE A 82 20.26 -8.60 -14.73
C PHE A 82 21.66 -8.99 -15.22
N LEU A 83 22.41 -9.80 -14.46
CA LEU A 83 23.72 -10.28 -14.87
C LEU A 83 23.70 -11.03 -16.21
N GLN A 84 22.65 -11.83 -16.45
CA GLN A 84 22.44 -12.50 -17.73
C GLN A 84 22.15 -11.48 -18.84
N LYS A 85 21.30 -10.46 -18.59
CA LYS A 85 20.98 -9.40 -19.55
C LYS A 85 22.24 -8.63 -19.99
N VAL A 86 23.17 -8.37 -19.06
CA VAL A 86 24.43 -7.62 -19.35
C VAL A 86 25.60 -8.54 -19.73
N GLY A 87 25.35 -9.82 -20.06
CA GLY A 87 26.35 -10.77 -20.56
C GLY A 87 27.41 -11.20 -19.54
N LYS A 88 27.20 -11.01 -18.24
CA LYS A 88 28.16 -11.40 -17.19
C LYS A 88 28.06 -12.87 -16.82
N ILE A 89 26.91 -13.49 -17.05
CA ILE A 89 26.65 -14.93 -16.93
C ILE A 89 25.87 -15.41 -18.16
N GLN A 90 26.02 -16.66 -18.54
CA GLN A 90 25.23 -17.25 -19.64
C GLN A 90 23.85 -17.76 -19.16
N ILE A 91 23.85 -18.45 -18.03
CA ILE A 91 22.64 -19.09 -17.48
C ILE A 91 22.46 -18.66 -16.03
N SER A 92 21.24 -18.26 -15.68
CA SER A 92 20.90 -17.94 -14.28
C SER A 92 20.84 -19.20 -13.41
N PRO A 93 21.51 -19.24 -12.25
CA PRO A 93 21.41 -20.38 -11.32
C PRO A 93 20.00 -20.60 -10.79
N LEU A 94 19.13 -19.58 -10.87
CA LEU A 94 17.72 -19.66 -10.42
C LEU A 94 16.74 -20.02 -11.55
N LEU A 95 17.20 -20.45 -12.74
CA LEU A 95 16.31 -20.77 -13.87
C LEU A 95 15.24 -21.80 -13.49
N LYS A 96 15.63 -22.88 -12.79
CA LYS A 96 14.75 -23.98 -12.37
C LYS A 96 14.19 -23.82 -10.96
N HIS A 97 14.44 -22.69 -10.28
CA HIS A 97 13.99 -22.47 -8.91
C HIS A 97 12.47 -22.33 -8.81
N LYS A 98 11.86 -23.18 -7.96
CA LYS A 98 10.44 -23.11 -7.61
C LYS A 98 10.28 -22.46 -6.23
N SER A 99 9.41 -21.48 -6.12
CA SER A 99 9.09 -20.84 -4.84
C SER A 99 8.48 -21.80 -3.84
N LEU A 100 8.75 -21.60 -2.56
CA LEU A 100 8.13 -22.35 -1.47
C LEU A 100 6.61 -22.13 -1.46
N LYS A 101 5.85 -23.18 -1.19
CA LYS A 101 4.40 -23.10 -1.05
C LYS A 101 4.04 -22.20 0.14
N ILE A 102 3.15 -21.24 -0.08
CA ILE A 102 2.63 -20.34 0.95
C ILE A 102 1.16 -20.68 1.16
N LYS A 103 0.77 -20.94 2.42
CA LYS A 103 -0.65 -21.02 2.77
C LYS A 103 -1.31 -19.66 2.45
N LYS A 104 -2.35 -19.67 1.63
CA LYS A 104 -3.19 -18.49 1.42
C LYS A 104 -4.02 -18.29 2.69
N GLU A 105 -3.67 -17.31 3.48
CA GLU A 105 -4.55 -16.83 4.54
C GLU A 105 -5.70 -16.04 3.92
N ILE A 106 -6.92 -16.46 4.20
CA ILE A 106 -8.11 -15.73 3.82
C ILE A 106 -8.16 -14.47 4.70
N GLN A 107 -8.08 -13.31 4.07
CA GLN A 107 -8.26 -12.04 4.77
C GLN A 107 -9.76 -11.79 4.93
N ILE A 108 -10.24 -11.87 6.16
CA ILE A 108 -11.65 -11.62 6.48
C ILE A 108 -11.85 -10.11 6.60
N PRO A 109 -12.71 -9.49 5.76
CA PRO A 109 -13.02 -8.06 5.85
C PRO A 109 -13.74 -7.76 7.17
N PHE A 110 -13.67 -6.52 7.64
CA PHE A 110 -14.49 -6.07 8.74
C PHE A 110 -15.97 -6.10 8.32
N SER A 111 -16.88 -6.43 9.25
CA SER A 111 -18.30 -6.33 9.00
C SER A 111 -18.76 -4.85 8.96
N PRO A 112 -19.93 -4.54 8.35
CA PRO A 112 -20.48 -3.20 8.40
C PRO A 112 -20.71 -2.69 9.83
N SER A 113 -21.09 -3.58 10.76
CA SER A 113 -21.28 -3.24 12.18
C SER A 113 -19.97 -2.85 12.87
N GLU A 114 -18.88 -3.61 12.68
CA GLU A 114 -17.55 -3.27 13.22
C GLU A 114 -17.08 -1.89 12.72
N VAL A 115 -17.22 -1.62 11.43
CA VAL A 115 -16.82 -0.31 10.87
C VAL A 115 -17.70 0.82 11.40
N ASN A 116 -19.02 0.62 11.46
CA ASN A 116 -19.94 1.64 11.96
C ASN A 116 -19.67 1.96 13.44
N GLN A 117 -19.42 0.95 14.27
CA GLN A 117 -19.10 1.15 15.68
C GLN A 117 -17.83 1.99 15.87
N VAL A 118 -16.77 1.72 15.10
CA VAL A 118 -15.54 2.55 15.15
C VAL A 118 -15.86 4.00 14.73
N ILE A 119 -16.59 4.18 13.64
CA ILE A 119 -16.92 5.51 13.10
C ILE A 119 -17.80 6.28 14.09
N GLU A 120 -18.80 5.65 14.70
CA GLU A 120 -19.69 6.26 15.70
C GLU A 120 -18.95 6.66 16.99
N ASN A 121 -18.03 5.82 17.46
CA ASN A 121 -17.20 6.15 18.61
C ASN A 121 -16.30 7.37 18.33
N LEU A 122 -15.71 7.44 17.15
CA LEU A 122 -14.82 8.53 16.75
C LEU A 122 -15.58 9.84 16.46
N SER A 123 -16.80 9.77 15.97
CA SER A 123 -17.62 10.97 15.67
C SER A 123 -17.94 11.83 16.90
N LYS A 124 -17.86 11.23 18.09
CA LYS A 124 -18.13 11.91 19.37
C LYS A 124 -16.96 12.74 19.90
N SER A 125 -15.79 12.65 19.26
CA SER A 125 -14.60 13.36 19.74
C SER A 125 -14.46 14.72 19.07
N ASP A 126 -14.32 15.76 19.86
CA ASP A 126 -14.05 17.14 19.41
C ASP A 126 -12.54 17.49 19.47
N ALA A 127 -11.75 16.65 20.11
CA ALA A 127 -10.31 16.85 20.19
C ALA A 127 -9.66 16.64 18.81
N PHE A 128 -8.60 17.42 18.51
CA PHE A 128 -7.84 17.33 17.26
C PHE A 128 -7.42 15.90 16.92
N GLU A 129 -6.91 15.15 17.91
CA GLU A 129 -6.52 13.75 17.72
C GLU A 129 -7.66 12.85 17.26
N GLY A 130 -8.79 12.92 17.95
CA GLY A 130 -9.95 12.11 17.61
C GLY A 130 -10.54 12.47 16.26
N LYS A 131 -10.66 13.77 15.92
CA LYS A 131 -11.11 14.20 14.59
C LYS A 131 -10.15 13.74 13.49
N ARG A 132 -8.84 13.87 13.68
CA ARG A 132 -7.83 13.33 12.74
C ARG A 132 -7.99 11.83 12.52
N ASP A 133 -8.11 11.06 13.62
CA ASP A 133 -8.22 9.59 13.54
C ASP A 133 -9.54 9.19 12.88
N TYR A 134 -10.61 9.96 13.13
CA TYR A 134 -11.89 9.82 12.44
C TYR A 134 -11.73 10.01 10.92
N VAL A 135 -11.06 11.09 10.49
CA VAL A 135 -10.78 11.34 9.06
C VAL A 135 -9.92 10.26 8.45
N ILE A 136 -8.89 9.78 9.15
CA ILE A 136 -8.03 8.69 8.67
C ILE A 136 -8.86 7.44 8.34
N ILE A 137 -9.67 6.98 9.30
CA ILE A 137 -10.48 5.76 9.14
C ILE A 137 -11.57 5.96 8.08
N SER A 138 -12.21 7.14 8.07
CA SER A 138 -13.24 7.49 7.10
C SER A 138 -12.72 7.53 5.67
N ILE A 139 -11.55 8.12 5.43
CA ILE A 139 -10.92 8.13 4.11
C ILE A 139 -10.58 6.70 3.64
N PHE A 140 -10.03 5.85 4.51
CA PHE A 140 -9.78 4.45 4.15
C PHE A 140 -11.05 3.72 3.76
N TYR A 141 -12.10 3.87 4.57
CA TYR A 141 -13.36 3.17 4.35
C TYR A 141 -14.16 3.73 3.17
N ALA A 142 -14.12 5.04 2.97
CA ALA A 142 -14.82 5.65 1.85
C ALA A 142 -14.07 5.51 0.52
N LEU A 143 -12.76 5.63 0.50
CA LEU A 143 -12.01 5.72 -0.76
C LEU A 143 -11.17 4.47 -1.07
N GLY A 144 -11.01 3.56 -0.11
CA GLY A 144 -10.23 2.35 -0.27
C GLY A 144 -8.77 2.59 -0.70
N ILE A 145 -8.18 3.73 -0.36
CA ILE A 145 -6.83 4.11 -0.77
C ILE A 145 -5.74 3.33 -0.03
N ARG A 146 -4.51 3.40 -0.53
CA ARG A 146 -3.34 2.81 0.13
C ARG A 146 -2.84 3.70 1.25
N ARG A 147 -2.18 3.12 2.26
CA ARG A 147 -1.58 3.87 3.38
C ARG A 147 -0.61 4.95 2.91
N SER A 148 0.25 4.63 1.94
CA SER A 148 1.18 5.59 1.35
C SER A 148 0.47 6.69 0.54
N GLU A 149 -0.69 6.42 -0.05
CA GLU A 149 -1.51 7.40 -0.71
C GLU A 149 -2.11 8.37 0.31
N LEU A 150 -2.69 7.85 1.40
CA LEU A 150 -3.31 8.66 2.46
C LEU A 150 -2.37 9.71 3.04
N ILE A 151 -1.16 9.32 3.47
CA ILE A 151 -0.21 10.24 4.12
C ILE A 151 0.35 11.32 3.17
N ASN A 152 0.16 11.14 1.87
CA ASN A 152 0.62 12.07 0.85
C ASN A 152 -0.48 12.99 0.30
N ILE A 153 -1.73 12.84 0.73
CA ILE A 153 -2.82 13.75 0.33
C ILE A 153 -2.49 15.17 0.81
N LYS A 154 -2.56 16.11 -0.11
CA LYS A 154 -2.47 17.53 0.17
C LYS A 154 -3.88 18.16 0.21
N ILE A 155 -4.02 19.31 0.87
CA ILE A 155 -5.28 20.07 0.83
C ILE A 155 -5.63 20.44 -0.60
N SER A 156 -4.64 20.82 -1.42
CA SER A 156 -4.82 21.16 -2.85
C SER A 156 -5.23 19.97 -3.74
N ASP A 157 -5.18 18.73 -3.22
CA ASP A 157 -5.64 17.56 -3.97
C ASP A 157 -7.14 17.31 -3.80
N ILE A 158 -7.83 18.10 -2.98
CA ILE A 158 -9.26 17.98 -2.70
C ILE A 158 -10.01 19.04 -3.49
N ASP A 159 -10.87 18.63 -4.38
CA ASP A 159 -11.77 19.50 -5.13
C ASP A 159 -13.22 19.27 -4.64
N PHE A 160 -13.67 20.18 -3.79
CA PHE A 160 -15.03 20.16 -3.27
C PHE A 160 -16.08 20.52 -4.32
N SER A 161 -15.71 21.33 -5.34
CA SER A 161 -16.64 21.73 -6.40
C SER A 161 -16.96 20.58 -7.34
N SER A 162 -15.97 19.76 -7.66
CA SER A 162 -16.12 18.55 -8.49
C SER A 162 -16.38 17.28 -7.67
N HIS A 163 -16.41 17.37 -6.35
CA HIS A 163 -16.60 16.23 -5.42
C HIS A 163 -15.58 15.10 -5.60
N VAL A 164 -14.31 15.44 -5.85
CA VAL A 164 -13.24 14.46 -6.09
C VAL A 164 -12.02 14.72 -5.24
N ILE A 165 -11.27 13.66 -4.97
CA ILE A 165 -9.94 13.73 -4.38
C ILE A 165 -8.92 13.09 -5.32
N LYS A 166 -7.83 13.80 -5.58
CA LYS A 166 -6.71 13.32 -6.36
C LYS A 166 -5.75 12.54 -5.47
N VAL A 167 -5.39 11.32 -5.88
CA VAL A 167 -4.41 10.48 -5.17
C VAL A 167 -3.29 10.06 -6.10
N LEU A 168 -2.06 10.12 -5.58
CA LEU A 168 -0.86 9.71 -6.29
C LEU A 168 -0.54 8.25 -5.96
N GLY A 169 -0.73 7.38 -6.94
CA GLY A 169 -0.48 5.94 -6.81
C GLY A 169 0.94 5.52 -7.14
N LYS A 170 1.14 4.20 -7.27
CA LYS A 170 2.43 3.61 -7.64
C LYS A 170 2.90 4.12 -9.01
N ARG A 171 4.21 4.41 -9.16
CA ARG A 171 4.85 4.96 -10.38
C ARG A 171 4.34 6.35 -10.76
N ASN A 172 4.01 7.17 -9.77
CA ASN A 172 3.48 8.54 -9.98
C ASN A 172 2.22 8.61 -10.85
N LYS A 173 1.41 7.54 -10.91
CA LYS A 173 0.12 7.59 -11.59
C LYS A 173 -0.91 8.25 -10.69
N GLU A 174 -1.47 9.35 -11.16
CA GLU A 174 -2.58 10.03 -10.51
C GLU A 174 -3.91 9.36 -10.88
N ARG A 175 -4.86 9.37 -9.93
CA ARG A 175 -6.25 9.07 -10.20
C ARG A 175 -7.16 9.96 -9.38
N LEU A 176 -8.31 10.27 -9.93
CA LEU A 176 -9.38 10.98 -9.24
C LEU A 176 -10.35 9.95 -8.64
N ILE A 177 -10.71 10.14 -7.37
CA ILE A 177 -11.67 9.29 -6.69
C ILE A 177 -12.85 10.19 -6.27
N PRO A 178 -14.09 9.85 -6.67
CA PRO A 178 -15.26 10.61 -6.23
C PRO A 178 -15.43 10.51 -4.72
N MET A 179 -15.92 11.59 -4.09
CA MET A 179 -16.25 11.63 -2.67
C MET A 179 -17.76 11.58 -2.47
N ILE A 180 -18.18 11.01 -1.34
CA ILE A 180 -19.56 11.11 -0.85
C ILE A 180 -19.68 12.31 0.09
N LYS A 181 -20.86 12.94 0.13
CA LYS A 181 -21.12 14.17 0.93
C LYS A 181 -20.72 14.04 2.39
N TRP A 182 -20.98 12.90 3.00
CA TRP A 182 -20.56 12.61 4.37
C TRP A 182 -19.05 12.80 4.58
N LEU A 183 -18.22 12.29 3.67
CA LEU A 183 -16.77 12.41 3.77
C LEU A 183 -16.30 13.86 3.53
N GLU A 184 -16.94 14.55 2.59
CA GLU A 184 -16.63 15.96 2.29
C GLU A 184 -16.81 16.82 3.53
N GLY A 185 -18.00 16.78 4.16
CA GLY A 185 -18.28 17.55 5.37
C GLY A 185 -17.29 17.25 6.50
N LEU A 186 -16.94 15.97 6.68
CA LEU A 186 -15.94 15.58 7.68
C LEU A 186 -14.54 16.15 7.39
N ILE A 187 -14.14 16.17 6.13
CA ILE A 187 -12.84 16.72 5.72
C ILE A 187 -12.83 18.25 5.90
N GLU A 188 -13.91 18.96 5.52
CA GLU A 188 -14.04 20.42 5.70
C GLU A 188 -13.96 20.81 7.19
N GLU A 189 -14.68 20.06 8.05
CA GLU A 189 -14.62 20.26 9.50
C GLU A 189 -13.20 20.07 10.05
N TYR A 190 -12.52 19.00 9.60
CA TYR A 190 -11.15 18.74 10.00
C TYR A 190 -10.17 19.81 9.51
N ILE A 191 -10.29 20.28 8.26
CA ILE A 191 -9.44 21.35 7.71
C ILE A 191 -9.62 22.63 8.54
N SER A 192 -10.85 22.97 8.93
CA SER A 192 -11.17 24.11 9.78
C SER A 192 -10.56 23.98 11.18
N LEU A 193 -10.66 22.79 11.78
CA LEU A 193 -10.04 22.52 13.08
C LEU A 193 -8.50 22.59 13.01
N ARG A 194 -7.93 21.99 11.95
CA ARG A 194 -6.49 22.03 11.69
C ARG A 194 -5.96 23.45 11.51
N ALA A 195 -6.69 24.30 10.77
CA ALA A 195 -6.33 25.69 10.57
C ALA A 195 -6.35 26.49 11.87
N ARG A 196 -7.31 26.23 12.75
CA ARG A 196 -7.36 26.85 14.09
C ARG A 196 -6.21 26.39 15.00
N THR A 197 -5.79 25.13 14.87
CA THR A 197 -4.74 24.54 15.73
C THR A 197 -3.33 24.94 15.29
N TRP A 198 -3.08 24.95 13.98
CA TRP A 198 -1.72 25.05 13.40
C TRP A 198 -1.53 26.24 12.45
N GLY A 199 -2.60 26.95 12.10
CA GLY A 199 -2.60 27.94 11.03
C GLY A 199 -2.80 27.33 9.64
N SER A 200 -3.43 28.08 8.75
CA SER A 200 -3.85 27.60 7.42
C SER A 200 -2.68 27.18 6.53
N ASN A 201 -1.54 27.85 6.64
CA ASN A 201 -0.36 27.63 5.80
C ASN A 201 0.74 26.76 6.46
N HIS A 202 0.46 26.15 7.61
CA HIS A 202 1.46 25.39 8.36
C HIS A 202 2.08 24.23 7.57
N SER A 203 1.27 23.50 6.79
CA SER A 203 1.72 22.36 6.01
C SER A 203 0.80 22.14 4.80
N PRO A 204 1.30 21.72 3.64
CA PRO A 204 0.44 21.38 2.50
C PRO A 204 -0.34 20.07 2.67
N TYR A 205 0.09 19.19 3.56
CA TYR A 205 -0.53 17.87 3.74
C TYR A 205 -1.84 17.98 4.52
N LEU A 206 -2.84 17.19 4.11
CA LEU A 206 -4.14 17.15 4.78
C LEU A 206 -4.00 16.72 6.24
N LEU A 207 -3.34 15.59 6.50
CA LEU A 207 -3.30 14.94 7.79
C LEU A 207 -1.98 15.22 8.52
N LEU A 208 -2.08 15.65 9.77
CA LEU A 208 -0.93 16.00 10.61
C LEU A 208 -0.90 15.20 11.92
N THR A 209 0.31 15.04 12.47
CA THR A 209 0.52 14.55 13.82
C THR A 209 0.05 15.57 14.87
N ASN A 210 0.07 15.22 16.15
CA ASN A 210 -0.21 16.16 17.25
C ASN A 210 0.85 17.27 17.38
N LYS A 211 1.98 17.16 16.67
CA LYS A 211 3.05 18.16 16.63
C LYS A 211 2.95 19.06 15.39
N GLY A 212 1.94 18.85 14.52
CA GLY A 212 1.81 19.57 13.26
C GLY A 212 2.64 18.98 12.10
N ASP A 213 3.38 17.90 12.32
CA ASP A 213 4.18 17.26 11.26
C ASP A 213 3.32 16.40 10.36
N LYS A 214 3.81 16.15 9.13
CA LYS A 214 3.21 15.19 8.20
C LYS A 214 3.09 13.79 8.84
N LEU A 215 1.98 13.09 8.59
CA LEU A 215 1.81 11.71 9.03
C LEU A 215 2.83 10.76 8.35
N TYR A 216 3.16 9.69 9.04
CA TYR A 216 3.99 8.59 8.55
C TYR A 216 3.25 7.25 8.63
N GLU A 217 3.67 6.30 7.80
CA GLU A 217 2.93 5.05 7.60
C GLU A 217 2.68 4.23 8.87
N THR A 218 3.66 4.19 9.79
CA THR A 218 3.52 3.44 11.04
C THR A 218 2.49 4.10 11.99
N PHE A 219 2.35 5.44 11.93
CA PHE A 219 1.32 6.16 12.69
C PHE A 219 -0.08 5.69 12.27
N VAL A 220 -0.35 5.71 10.97
CA VAL A 220 -1.64 5.27 10.42
C VAL A 220 -1.94 3.81 10.76
N TYR A 221 -0.92 2.95 10.71
CA TYR A 221 -1.06 1.54 11.10
C TYR A 221 -1.50 1.41 12.57
N ARG A 222 -0.87 2.17 13.48
CA ARG A 222 -1.24 2.16 14.91
C ARG A 222 -2.65 2.67 15.17
N VAL A 223 -3.09 3.72 14.46
CA VAL A 223 -4.46 4.24 14.55
C VAL A 223 -5.47 3.13 14.21
N ILE A 224 -5.27 2.43 13.08
CA ILE A 224 -6.19 1.37 12.67
C ILE A 224 -6.22 0.22 13.68
N ILE A 225 -5.05 -0.23 14.17
CA ILE A 225 -5.02 -1.28 15.19
C ILE A 225 -5.76 -0.82 16.44
N ARG A 226 -5.47 0.38 16.95
CA ARG A 226 -6.07 0.90 18.18
C ARG A 226 -7.60 0.78 18.15
N TYR A 227 -8.24 1.33 17.13
CA TYR A 227 -9.71 1.39 17.10
C TYR A 227 -10.37 0.08 16.67
N PHE A 228 -9.77 -0.68 15.78
CA PHE A 228 -10.37 -1.94 15.33
C PHE A 228 -10.12 -3.12 16.29
N SER A 229 -9.06 -3.10 17.11
CA SER A 229 -8.87 -4.12 18.14
C SER A 229 -9.91 -4.07 19.26
N GLU A 230 -10.55 -2.93 19.48
CA GLU A 230 -11.62 -2.77 20.48
C GLU A 230 -12.95 -3.38 20.02
N VAL A 231 -13.19 -3.46 18.71
CA VAL A 231 -14.49 -3.90 18.15
C VAL A 231 -14.41 -5.22 17.38
N SER A 232 -13.23 -5.73 17.12
CA SER A 232 -13.02 -6.91 16.28
C SER A 232 -12.11 -7.93 16.93
N GLN A 233 -12.54 -9.18 16.96
CA GLN A 233 -11.74 -10.33 17.42
C GLN A 233 -10.87 -10.95 16.32
N LYS A 234 -10.72 -10.30 15.16
CA LYS A 234 -9.93 -10.82 14.05
C LYS A 234 -8.45 -10.83 14.41
N THR A 235 -7.78 -11.92 14.11
CA THR A 235 -6.35 -12.11 14.38
C THR A 235 -5.46 -11.15 13.58
N LYS A 236 -5.98 -10.57 12.51
CA LYS A 236 -5.24 -9.64 11.65
C LYS A 236 -6.02 -8.37 11.43
N ILE A 237 -5.42 -7.27 11.88
CA ILE A 237 -5.96 -5.91 11.72
C ILE A 237 -4.90 -5.09 10.99
N SER A 238 -5.25 -4.43 9.89
CA SER A 238 -4.31 -3.60 9.12
C SER A 238 -5.02 -2.67 8.13
N PRO A 239 -4.35 -1.62 7.63
CA PRO A 239 -4.87 -0.77 6.56
C PRO A 239 -5.27 -1.54 5.30
N HIS A 240 -4.57 -2.63 4.99
CA HIS A 240 -4.90 -3.47 3.84
C HIS A 240 -6.24 -4.20 4.01
N ILE A 241 -6.56 -4.63 5.25
CA ILE A 241 -7.86 -5.25 5.53
C ILE A 241 -8.97 -4.21 5.41
N LEU A 242 -8.77 -2.98 5.88
CA LEU A 242 -9.77 -1.93 5.75
C LEU A 242 -10.04 -1.56 4.28
N ARG A 243 -9.00 -1.51 3.45
CA ARG A 243 -9.13 -1.37 2.01
C ARG A 243 -9.84 -2.58 1.36
N HIS A 244 -9.55 -3.80 1.82
CA HIS A 244 -10.26 -5.00 1.37
C HIS A 244 -11.74 -4.96 1.79
N THR A 245 -12.02 -4.46 3.00
CA THR A 245 -13.38 -4.22 3.50
C THR A 245 -14.16 -3.28 2.58
N PHE A 246 -13.57 -2.14 2.20
CA PHE A 246 -14.17 -1.21 1.24
C PHE A 246 -14.56 -1.93 -0.06
N ALA A 247 -13.61 -2.65 -0.67
CA ALA A 247 -13.88 -3.38 -1.92
C ALA A 247 -15.00 -4.41 -1.77
N THR A 248 -14.97 -5.19 -0.69
CA THR A 248 -15.97 -6.25 -0.44
C THR A 248 -17.34 -5.67 -0.19
N HIS A 249 -17.46 -4.58 0.58
CA HIS A 249 -18.74 -3.94 0.85
C HIS A 249 -19.36 -3.34 -0.42
N LEU A 250 -18.56 -2.70 -1.29
CA LEU A 250 -19.06 -2.21 -2.57
C LEU A 250 -19.59 -3.35 -3.45
N LEU A 251 -18.83 -4.44 -3.58
CA LEU A 251 -19.23 -5.60 -4.37
C LEU A 251 -20.51 -6.25 -3.83
N ASN A 252 -20.60 -6.42 -2.50
CA ASN A 252 -21.79 -6.99 -1.85
C ASN A 252 -23.04 -6.11 -2.03
N ASN A 253 -22.86 -4.80 -2.23
CA ASN A 253 -23.94 -3.85 -2.50
C ASN A 253 -24.17 -3.64 -4.01
N GLY A 254 -23.65 -4.54 -4.86
CA GLY A 254 -23.94 -4.57 -6.29
C GLY A 254 -23.06 -3.69 -7.18
N ALA A 255 -21.95 -3.15 -6.65
CA ALA A 255 -21.00 -2.44 -7.52
C ALA A 255 -20.35 -3.41 -8.51
N ASP A 256 -20.17 -2.96 -9.75
CA ASP A 256 -19.42 -3.72 -10.75
C ASP A 256 -17.95 -3.91 -10.34
N LEU A 257 -17.41 -5.09 -10.61
CA LEU A 257 -16.02 -5.46 -10.27
C LEU A 257 -15.00 -4.55 -10.96
N ASN A 258 -15.24 -4.11 -12.19
CA ASN A 258 -14.32 -3.24 -12.92
C ASN A 258 -14.32 -1.83 -12.32
N ALA A 259 -15.49 -1.30 -11.95
CA ALA A 259 -15.60 -0.03 -11.24
C ALA A 259 -14.85 -0.06 -9.90
N VAL A 260 -14.96 -1.15 -9.13
CA VAL A 260 -14.22 -1.31 -7.88
C VAL A 260 -12.70 -1.41 -8.13
N LYS A 261 -12.24 -2.13 -9.16
CA LYS A 261 -10.82 -2.18 -9.54
C LYS A 261 -10.29 -0.80 -9.95
N GLU A 262 -11.08 -0.01 -10.64
CA GLU A 262 -10.74 1.34 -11.07
C GLU A 262 -10.59 2.28 -9.87
N LEU A 263 -11.56 2.33 -8.96
CA LEU A 263 -11.48 3.07 -7.70
C LEU A 263 -10.21 2.72 -6.91
N LEU A 264 -9.88 1.44 -6.85
CA LEU A 264 -8.70 0.95 -6.17
C LEU A 264 -7.38 1.24 -6.90
N GLY A 265 -7.40 1.59 -8.17
CA GLY A 265 -6.18 1.80 -8.97
C GLY A 265 -5.36 0.53 -9.12
N HIS A 266 -6.02 -0.58 -9.52
CA HIS A 266 -5.34 -1.83 -9.86
C HIS A 266 -4.82 -1.75 -11.30
N SER A 267 -3.53 -1.84 -11.49
CA SER A 267 -2.80 -1.66 -12.75
C SER A 267 -2.74 -2.94 -13.62
N SER A 268 -3.80 -3.73 -13.74
CA SER A 268 -3.83 -4.81 -14.72
C SER A 268 -4.82 -4.48 -15.84
N LEU A 269 -4.26 -4.37 -17.02
CA LEU A 269 -4.88 -4.21 -18.34
C LEU A 269 -5.38 -2.80 -18.69
N ALA A 270 -4.71 -2.34 -19.72
CA ALA A 270 -5.00 -1.20 -20.59
C ALA A 270 -4.66 0.19 -20.05
N ALA A 271 -3.74 0.76 -20.77
CA ALA A 271 -3.63 2.14 -21.21
C ALA A 271 -4.10 3.24 -20.22
N THR A 272 -3.33 4.22 -20.11
CA THR A 272 -3.68 5.58 -19.70
C THR A 272 -5.09 5.93 -20.20
N GLN A 273 -6.14 5.49 -19.48
CA GLN A 273 -7.45 6.06 -19.66
C GLN A 273 -7.33 7.52 -19.20
N VAL A 274 -7.39 8.42 -20.17
CA VAL A 274 -7.64 9.82 -19.88
C VAL A 274 -8.99 9.85 -19.18
N TYR A 275 -9.01 10.16 -17.89
CA TYR A 275 -10.23 10.31 -17.12
C TYR A 275 -11.03 11.47 -17.73
N THR A 276 -12.04 11.16 -18.52
CA THR A 276 -12.98 12.15 -18.99
C THR A 276 -13.96 12.47 -17.86
N HIS A 277 -14.52 13.68 -17.86
CA HIS A 277 -15.56 14.06 -16.89
C HIS A 277 -16.73 13.07 -16.88
N SER A 278 -17.07 12.48 -18.03
CA SER A 278 -18.12 11.46 -18.17
C SER A 278 -17.78 10.18 -17.42
N SER A 279 -16.55 9.68 -17.51
CA SER A 279 -16.13 8.44 -16.82
C SER A 279 -16.09 8.61 -15.29
N ILE A 280 -15.70 9.79 -14.80
CA ILE A 280 -15.71 10.10 -13.36
C ILE A 280 -17.13 10.21 -12.83
N ALA A 281 -18.05 10.84 -13.58
CA ALA A 281 -19.47 10.94 -13.22
C ALA A 281 -20.15 9.57 -13.15
N GLU A 282 -19.85 8.68 -14.09
CA GLU A 282 -20.38 7.31 -14.12
C GLU A 282 -19.83 6.46 -12.97
N LEU A 283 -18.52 6.52 -12.75
CA LEU A 283 -17.87 5.88 -11.60
C LEU A 283 -18.44 6.41 -10.27
N GLY A 284 -18.71 7.72 -10.20
CA GLY A 284 -19.33 8.36 -9.05
C GLY A 284 -20.75 7.88 -8.78
N LYS A 285 -21.56 7.60 -9.81
CA LYS A 285 -22.91 7.02 -9.67
C LYS A 285 -22.84 5.61 -9.08
N VAL A 286 -22.00 4.73 -9.67
CA VAL A 286 -21.82 3.36 -9.16
C VAL A 286 -21.35 3.36 -7.73
N TYR A 287 -20.37 4.20 -7.41
CA TYR A 287 -19.81 4.34 -6.07
C TYR A 287 -20.86 4.86 -5.06
N LYS A 288 -21.59 5.92 -5.40
CA LYS A 288 -22.62 6.50 -4.52
C LYS A 288 -23.74 5.49 -4.25
N ASN A 289 -24.16 4.73 -5.24
CA ASN A 289 -25.24 3.75 -5.08
C ASN A 289 -24.83 2.49 -4.29
N ALA A 290 -23.56 2.13 -4.26
CA ALA A 290 -23.09 0.92 -3.60
C ALA A 290 -22.39 1.18 -2.25
N HIS A 291 -21.99 2.42 -1.94
CA HIS A 291 -21.28 2.68 -0.69
C HIS A 291 -22.22 2.68 0.52
N PRO A 292 -21.95 1.84 1.58
CA PRO A 292 -22.88 1.66 2.71
C PRO A 292 -23.24 2.95 3.47
N ARG A 293 -22.34 3.93 3.48
CA ARG A 293 -22.56 5.22 4.13
C ARG A 293 -23.38 6.21 3.32
N ASN A 294 -23.59 5.94 2.03
CA ASN A 294 -24.48 6.76 1.18
C ASN A 294 -25.90 6.21 1.14
N LEU A 295 -26.09 4.92 1.49
CA LEU A 295 -27.39 4.23 1.50
C LEU A 295 -28.23 4.51 2.76
N LYS A 296 -27.65 5.19 3.79
CA LYS A 296 -28.29 5.45 5.08
C LYS A 296 -28.90 6.86 5.21
N ASN A 297 -29.03 7.59 4.08
CA ASN A 297 -29.72 8.91 4.05
C ASN A 297 -31.09 8.77 3.43
#